data_f79cdcb3cbb61cf404a31f48038f746b
#
_entry.id   f79cdcb3cbb61cf404a31f48038f746b
#
_cell.length_a   1.000
_cell.length_b   1.000
_cell.length_c   1.000
_cell.angle_alpha   90.00
_cell.angle_beta   90.00
_cell.angle_gamma   90.00
#
_symmetry.space_group_name_H-M   'P 1'
#
loop_
_entity.id
_entity.type
_entity.pdbx_description
1 polymer ?
#
loop_
_entity_poly.entity_id
_entity_poly.type
_entity_poly.pdbx_seq_one_letter_code
_entity_poly.pdbx_strand_id
1 'polypeptide(L)'
;TESFQVNLFENNAGNNTGSIFEPGLDRDFTISLQNILENQTNLHMVQSNGDLLYEGEIVEYRVSPMTATSDLNAAQNRLSISVNVNFQNFKKEDDNFERRFSFYFDFPAEQQLISIKSEAHEIIFERITQDIFNASLAKW
;
A
#
# COMPACT_ATOMS: atom_id res chain seq x y z
N THR A 1 -19.21 -3.91 15.17
CA THR A 1 -17.82 -3.45 14.93
C THR A 1 -17.77 -1.95 15.17
N GLU A 2 -16.97 -1.53 16.13
CA GLU A 2 -16.91 -0.13 16.53
C GLU A 2 -15.52 0.48 16.43
N SER A 3 -14.46 -0.34 16.37
CA SER A 3 -13.10 0.15 16.41
C SER A 3 -12.20 -0.61 15.43
N PHE A 4 -11.13 0.06 15.03
CA PHE A 4 -10.09 -0.56 14.23
C PHE A 4 -8.71 -0.19 14.75
N GLN A 5 -7.77 -1.07 14.51
CA GLN A 5 -6.37 -0.91 14.89
C GLN A 5 -5.50 -1.14 13.68
N VAL A 6 -4.56 -0.25 13.44
CA VAL A 6 -3.57 -0.41 12.37
C VAL A 6 -2.19 -0.39 13.02
N ASN A 7 -1.52 -1.54 13.02
CA ASN A 7 -0.15 -1.61 13.50
C ASN A 7 0.80 -1.06 12.44
N LEU A 8 1.94 -0.54 12.88
CA LEU A 8 2.96 -0.05 11.96
C LEU A 8 3.37 -1.19 11.04
N PHE A 9 3.27 -0.96 9.72
CA PHE A 9 3.72 -1.93 8.74
C PHE A 9 5.24 -1.98 8.71
N GLU A 10 5.79 -3.18 8.54
CA GLU A 10 7.24 -3.32 8.44
C GLU A 10 7.70 -2.96 7.04
N ASN A 11 8.86 -2.31 6.95
CA ASN A 11 9.46 -1.96 5.65
C ASN A 11 10.50 -3.01 5.29
N ASN A 12 10.07 -4.05 4.62
CA ASN A 12 10.92 -5.18 4.23
C ASN A 12 11.22 -5.20 2.73
N ALA A 13 10.94 -4.11 2.03
CA ALA A 13 11.14 -4.03 0.58
C ALA A 13 12.59 -4.27 0.17
N GLY A 14 13.54 -3.76 0.96
CA GLY A 14 14.96 -3.91 0.65
C GLY A 14 15.50 -5.33 0.77
N ASN A 15 14.72 -6.26 1.32
CA ASN A 15 15.16 -7.64 1.50
C ASN A 15 15.05 -8.49 0.24
N ASN A 16 14.38 -8.00 -0.79
CA ASN A 16 14.18 -8.74 -2.03
C ASN A 16 15.16 -8.28 -3.09
N THR A 17 15.65 -9.21 -3.91
CA THR A 17 16.58 -8.90 -5.00
C THR A 17 15.94 -7.93 -5.98
N GLY A 18 16.66 -6.84 -6.27
CA GLY A 18 16.19 -5.82 -7.20
C GLY A 18 15.20 -4.83 -6.62
N SER A 19 14.81 -5.01 -5.37
CA SER A 19 13.93 -4.08 -4.67
C SER A 19 14.75 -3.12 -3.83
N ILE A 20 14.25 -1.89 -3.68
CA ILE A 20 14.97 -0.80 -3.01
C ILE A 20 14.39 -0.62 -1.60
N PHE A 21 15.24 -0.28 -0.64
CA PHE A 21 14.79 0.16 0.66
C PHE A 21 14.54 1.67 0.61
N GLU A 22 13.29 2.08 0.77
CA GLU A 22 12.92 3.50 0.82
C GLU A 22 12.60 3.86 2.27
N PRO A 23 13.42 4.71 2.92
CA PRO A 23 13.18 5.08 4.33
C PRO A 23 11.86 5.80 4.52
N GLY A 24 11.19 5.53 5.64
CA GLY A 24 9.94 6.20 5.99
C GLY A 24 8.70 5.65 5.32
N LEU A 25 8.85 4.69 4.42
CA LEU A 25 7.73 4.13 3.67
C LEU A 25 6.74 3.42 4.59
N ASP A 26 7.25 2.76 5.63
CA ASP A 26 6.45 2.08 6.63
C ASP A 26 5.46 3.03 7.32
N ARG A 27 5.96 4.16 7.79
CA ARG A 27 5.14 5.15 8.47
C ARG A 27 4.16 5.80 7.50
N ASP A 28 4.62 6.18 6.32
CA ASP A 28 3.79 6.86 5.33
C ASP A 28 2.63 5.98 4.89
N PHE A 29 2.89 4.71 4.64
CA PHE A 29 1.83 3.79 4.25
C PHE A 29 0.86 3.54 5.39
N THR A 30 1.36 3.33 6.61
CA THR A 30 0.50 3.10 7.78
C THR A 30 -0.44 4.28 8.00
N ILE A 31 0.07 5.50 7.90
CA ILE A 31 -0.76 6.70 8.04
C ILE A 31 -1.81 6.78 6.92
N SER A 32 -1.43 6.45 5.69
CA SER A 32 -2.38 6.45 4.57
C SER A 32 -3.53 5.48 4.81
N LEU A 33 -3.24 4.30 5.33
CA LEU A 33 -4.29 3.32 5.63
C LEU A 33 -5.17 3.79 6.78
N GLN A 34 -4.57 4.34 7.84
CA GLN A 34 -5.34 4.90 8.95
C GLN A 34 -6.29 5.99 8.46
N ASN A 35 -5.82 6.88 7.59
CA ASN A 35 -6.61 7.99 7.10
C ASN A 35 -7.82 7.54 6.28
N ILE A 36 -7.65 6.55 5.40
CA ILE A 36 -8.79 6.09 4.60
C ILE A 36 -9.84 5.41 5.48
N LEU A 37 -9.40 4.65 6.48
CA LEU A 37 -10.33 3.99 7.39
C LEU A 37 -11.10 5.00 8.23
N GLU A 38 -10.43 6.04 8.73
CA GLU A 38 -11.10 7.10 9.48
C GLU A 38 -12.08 7.90 8.63
N ASN A 39 -11.72 8.16 7.37
CA ASN A 39 -12.52 9.01 6.49
C ASN A 39 -13.71 8.30 5.88
N GLN A 40 -13.63 6.99 5.68
CA GLN A 40 -14.69 6.23 5.00
C GLN A 40 -15.51 5.35 5.92
N THR A 41 -15.26 5.39 7.22
CA THR A 41 -16.03 4.62 8.19
C THR A 41 -16.38 5.52 9.38
N ASN A 42 -17.30 5.03 10.21
CA ASN A 42 -17.61 5.64 11.50
C ASN A 42 -16.87 4.95 12.64
N LEU A 43 -15.91 4.10 12.32
CA LEU A 43 -15.15 3.36 13.32
C LEU A 43 -14.13 4.28 14.01
N HIS A 44 -13.82 3.94 15.25
CA HIS A 44 -12.82 4.65 16.04
C HIS A 44 -11.48 3.95 15.95
N MET A 45 -10.43 4.71 15.68
CA MET A 45 -9.07 4.16 15.68
C MET A 45 -8.58 3.99 17.11
N VAL A 46 -8.09 2.79 17.43
CA VAL A 46 -7.52 2.48 18.75
C VAL A 46 -6.11 1.91 18.57
N GLN A 47 -5.32 1.95 19.64
CA GLN A 47 -3.94 1.46 19.59
C GLN A 47 -3.81 0.02 20.06
N SER A 48 -4.85 -0.53 20.68
CA SER A 48 -4.87 -1.92 21.12
C SER A 48 -6.30 -2.40 21.23
N ASN A 49 -6.49 -3.70 21.07
CA ASN A 49 -7.79 -4.37 21.25
C ASN A 49 -8.87 -3.83 20.31
N GLY A 50 -8.49 -3.46 19.09
CA GLY A 50 -9.48 -3.07 18.08
C GLY A 50 -10.32 -4.25 17.63
N ASP A 51 -11.56 -3.99 17.25
CA ASP A 51 -12.44 -5.01 16.68
C ASP A 51 -11.89 -5.51 15.34
N LEU A 52 -11.24 -4.63 14.61
CA LEU A 52 -10.54 -4.96 13.37
C LEU A 52 -9.05 -4.69 13.57
N LEU A 53 -8.22 -5.54 13.02
CA LEU A 53 -6.76 -5.36 13.08
C LEU A 53 -6.16 -5.47 11.69
N TYR A 54 -5.39 -4.46 11.32
CA TYR A 54 -4.63 -4.43 10.08
C TYR A 54 -3.15 -4.41 10.42
N GLU A 55 -2.41 -5.34 9.87
CA GLU A 55 -0.95 -5.36 10.01
C GLU A 55 -0.33 -6.04 8.81
N GLY A 56 0.97 -5.93 8.65
CA GLY A 56 1.65 -6.55 7.53
C GLY A 56 2.99 -5.92 7.26
N GLU A 57 3.41 -6.03 5.99
CA GLU A 57 4.73 -5.57 5.59
C GLU A 57 4.74 -5.10 4.14
N ILE A 58 5.60 -4.12 3.87
CA ILE A 58 5.90 -3.70 2.52
C ILE A 58 6.98 -4.64 2.00
N VAL A 59 6.72 -5.33 0.90
CA VAL A 59 7.61 -6.39 0.41
C VAL A 59 8.32 -6.02 -0.88
N GLU A 60 7.88 -4.97 -1.57
CA GLU A 60 8.50 -4.57 -2.82
C GLU A 60 8.41 -3.06 -3.04
N TYR A 61 9.52 -2.50 -3.48
CA TYR A 61 9.62 -1.11 -3.93
C TYR A 61 10.63 -1.15 -5.08
N ARG A 62 10.12 -1.25 -6.30
CA ARG A 62 10.97 -1.57 -7.45
C ARG A 62 10.73 -0.60 -8.58
N VAL A 63 11.84 -0.13 -9.17
CA VAL A 63 11.79 0.64 -10.41
C VAL A 63 12.27 -0.25 -11.54
N SER A 64 11.43 -0.41 -12.56
CA SER A 64 11.71 -1.26 -13.71
C SER A 64 11.57 -0.47 -15.00
N PRO A 65 12.49 -0.64 -15.94
CA PRO A 65 12.33 -0.02 -17.25
C PRO A 65 11.19 -0.70 -18.02
N MET A 66 10.43 0.11 -18.74
CA MET A 66 9.34 -0.39 -19.56
C MET A 66 9.75 -0.32 -21.02
N THR A 67 9.48 -1.40 -21.76
CA THR A 67 9.78 -1.46 -23.17
C THR A 67 8.89 -0.47 -23.93
N ALA A 68 9.51 0.36 -24.77
CA ALA A 68 8.75 1.26 -25.62
C ALA A 68 7.97 0.44 -26.64
N THR A 69 6.70 0.77 -26.81
CA THR A 69 5.88 0.18 -27.87
C THR A 69 5.88 1.11 -29.07
N SER A 70 5.31 0.63 -30.17
CA SER A 70 5.20 1.45 -31.38
C SER A 70 4.41 2.74 -31.14
N ASP A 71 3.57 2.77 -30.12
CA ASP A 71 2.75 3.94 -29.80
C ASP A 71 3.42 4.88 -28.81
N LEU A 72 4.55 4.46 -28.22
CA LEU A 72 5.28 5.27 -27.26
C LEU A 72 6.62 5.69 -27.85
N ASN A 73 6.80 6.98 -28.01
CA ASN A 73 8.03 7.52 -28.58
C ASN A 73 9.15 7.69 -27.54
N ALA A 74 8.86 7.47 -26.26
CA ALA A 74 9.81 7.64 -25.18
C ALA A 74 9.75 6.44 -24.24
N ALA A 75 10.94 6.05 -23.75
CA ALA A 75 11.03 5.00 -22.74
C ALA A 75 10.43 5.50 -21.42
N GLN A 76 9.88 4.58 -20.66
CA GLN A 76 9.32 4.88 -19.34
C GLN A 76 9.88 3.93 -18.31
N ASN A 77 9.86 4.37 -17.05
CA ASN A 77 10.14 3.54 -15.89
C ASN A 77 8.86 3.35 -15.11
N ARG A 78 8.78 2.23 -14.41
CA ARG A 78 7.63 1.92 -13.56
C ARG A 78 8.09 1.73 -12.13
N LEU A 79 7.50 2.50 -11.20
CA LEU A 79 7.65 2.25 -9.79
C LEU A 79 6.52 1.34 -9.33
N SER A 80 6.87 0.17 -8.79
CA SER A 80 5.89 -0.79 -8.27
C SER A 80 6.08 -0.92 -6.77
N ILE A 81 4.97 -0.90 -6.03
CA ILE A 81 4.98 -1.13 -4.59
C ILE A 81 4.02 -2.27 -4.30
N SER A 82 4.46 -3.20 -3.44
CA SER A 82 3.63 -4.32 -3.01
C SER A 82 3.64 -4.42 -1.50
N VAL A 83 2.48 -4.73 -0.94
CA VAL A 83 2.27 -4.80 0.51
C VAL A 83 1.52 -6.09 0.80
N ASN A 84 2.02 -6.88 1.76
CA ASN A 84 1.27 -8.00 2.29
C ASN A 84 0.47 -7.51 3.49
N VAL A 85 -0.84 -7.80 3.49
CA VAL A 85 -1.75 -7.35 4.55
C VAL A 85 -2.39 -8.55 5.21
N ASN A 86 -2.32 -8.56 6.54
CA ASN A 86 -3.03 -9.52 7.37
C ASN A 86 -4.16 -8.76 8.06
N PHE A 87 -5.39 -9.10 7.71
CA PHE A 87 -6.58 -8.49 8.27
C PHE A 87 -7.30 -9.48 9.17
N GLN A 88 -7.62 -9.04 10.37
CA GLN A 88 -8.36 -9.84 11.32
C GLN A 88 -9.60 -9.10 11.79
N ASN A 89 -10.74 -9.76 11.72
CA ASN A 89 -12.01 -9.27 12.23
C ASN A 89 -12.40 -10.14 13.42
N PHE A 90 -12.22 -9.61 14.62
CA PHE A 90 -12.48 -10.39 15.84
C PHE A 90 -13.98 -10.59 16.12
N LYS A 91 -14.84 -9.87 15.40
CA LYS A 91 -16.29 -10.05 15.48
C LYS A 91 -16.81 -11.04 14.45
N LYS A 92 -16.05 -11.27 13.38
CA LYS A 92 -16.46 -12.16 12.29
C LYS A 92 -15.23 -12.76 11.65
N GLU A 93 -14.77 -13.89 12.18
CA GLU A 93 -13.52 -14.50 11.74
C GLU A 93 -13.52 -14.94 10.27
N ASP A 94 -14.69 -15.20 9.70
CA ASP A 94 -14.79 -15.57 8.29
C ASP A 94 -14.29 -14.47 7.36
N ASP A 95 -14.20 -13.23 7.84
CA ASP A 95 -13.72 -12.10 7.04
C ASP A 95 -12.19 -11.96 7.07
N ASN A 96 -11.49 -12.71 7.92
CA ASN A 96 -10.04 -12.66 8.01
C ASN A 96 -9.39 -13.02 6.69
N PHE A 97 -8.30 -12.33 6.35
CA PHE A 97 -7.52 -12.68 5.17
C PHE A 97 -6.07 -12.28 5.32
N GLU A 98 -5.23 -12.91 4.51
CA GLU A 98 -3.85 -12.51 4.29
C GLU A 98 -3.68 -12.42 2.79
N ARG A 99 -3.33 -11.23 2.29
CA ARG A 99 -3.34 -10.97 0.85
C ARG A 99 -2.30 -9.94 0.47
N ARG A 100 -1.75 -10.08 -0.72
CA ARG A 100 -0.81 -9.12 -1.30
C ARG A 100 -1.57 -8.12 -2.16
N PHE A 101 -1.29 -6.83 -1.93
CA PHE A 101 -1.84 -5.74 -2.72
C PHE A 101 -0.70 -5.00 -3.40
N SER A 102 -0.90 -4.63 -4.66
CA SER A 102 0.15 -3.97 -5.45
C SER A 102 -0.46 -2.93 -6.35
N PHE A 103 0.32 -1.88 -6.60
CA PHE A 103 0.01 -0.95 -7.67
C PHE A 103 1.29 -0.28 -8.14
N TYR A 104 1.19 0.52 -9.18
CA TYR A 104 2.36 1.09 -9.81
C TYR A 104 2.08 2.50 -10.31
N PHE A 105 3.18 3.21 -10.64
CA PHE A 105 3.15 4.53 -11.25
C PHE A 105 4.22 4.58 -12.33
N ASP A 106 3.81 4.93 -13.57
CA ASP A 106 4.73 5.03 -14.70
C ASP A 106 5.17 6.48 -14.87
N PHE A 107 6.45 6.68 -15.14
CA PHE A 107 7.02 8.02 -15.33
C PHE A 107 8.06 7.99 -16.45
N PRO A 108 8.30 9.15 -17.13
CA PRO A 108 9.29 9.20 -18.19
C PRO A 108 10.67 8.79 -17.71
N ALA A 109 11.39 7.99 -18.51
CA ALA A 109 12.71 7.48 -18.13
C ALA A 109 13.74 8.58 -17.90
N GLU A 110 13.54 9.75 -18.52
CA GLU A 110 14.42 10.91 -18.34
C GLU A 110 14.25 11.59 -16.98
N GLN A 111 13.15 11.33 -16.27
CA GLN A 111 12.93 11.89 -14.94
C GLN A 111 13.55 10.98 -13.89
N GLN A 112 14.07 11.60 -12.85
CA GLN A 112 14.60 10.85 -11.72
C GLN A 112 13.51 10.51 -10.73
N LEU A 113 13.63 9.38 -10.06
CA LEU A 113 12.66 8.95 -9.07
C LEU A 113 12.42 10.01 -8.00
N ILE A 114 13.49 10.67 -7.53
CA ILE A 114 13.37 11.68 -6.48
C ILE A 114 12.45 12.84 -6.89
N SER A 115 12.36 13.13 -8.19
CA SER A 115 11.51 14.21 -8.67
C SER A 115 10.02 13.88 -8.67
N ILE A 116 9.68 12.59 -8.80
CA ILE A 116 8.27 12.17 -8.90
C ILE A 116 7.83 11.35 -7.70
N LYS A 117 8.72 11.13 -6.76
CA LYS A 117 8.49 10.18 -5.67
C LYS A 117 7.24 10.51 -4.85
N SER A 118 7.06 11.76 -4.44
CA SER A 118 5.92 12.14 -3.61
C SER A 118 4.59 11.91 -4.32
N GLU A 119 4.51 12.28 -5.59
CA GLU A 119 3.30 12.06 -6.39
C GLU A 119 3.05 10.58 -6.59
N ALA A 120 4.10 9.84 -6.91
CA ALA A 120 3.97 8.40 -7.14
C ALA A 120 3.48 7.66 -5.89
N HIS A 121 4.04 7.99 -4.74
CA HIS A 121 3.62 7.38 -3.47
C HIS A 121 2.17 7.68 -3.18
N GLU A 122 1.75 8.93 -3.37
CA GLU A 122 0.38 9.33 -3.10
C GLU A 122 -0.59 8.52 -3.97
N ILE A 123 -0.33 8.42 -5.26
CA ILE A 123 -1.19 7.69 -6.19
C ILE A 123 -1.21 6.19 -5.87
N ILE A 124 -0.04 5.60 -5.63
CA ILE A 124 0.05 4.17 -5.35
C ILE A 124 -0.64 3.83 -4.02
N PHE A 125 -0.38 4.62 -2.98
CA PHE A 125 -0.96 4.36 -1.66
C PHE A 125 -2.47 4.56 -1.68
N GLU A 126 -2.96 5.55 -2.40
CA GLU A 126 -4.41 5.75 -2.53
C GLU A 126 -5.08 4.52 -3.13
N ARG A 127 -4.49 3.95 -4.17
CA ARG A 127 -5.06 2.75 -4.80
C ARG A 127 -4.97 1.53 -3.89
N ILE A 128 -3.80 1.30 -3.28
CA ILE A 128 -3.60 0.12 -2.43
C ILE A 128 -4.50 0.21 -1.20
N THR A 129 -4.56 1.35 -0.54
CA THR A 129 -5.39 1.49 0.66
C THR A 129 -6.87 1.39 0.33
N GLN A 130 -7.29 1.89 -0.82
CA GLN A 130 -8.68 1.72 -1.27
C GLN A 130 -8.98 0.25 -1.54
N ASP A 131 -8.06 -0.48 -2.15
CA ASP A 131 -8.24 -1.91 -2.39
C ASP A 131 -8.33 -2.69 -1.08
N ILE A 132 -7.52 -2.33 -0.08
CA ILE A 132 -7.58 -2.94 1.25
C ILE A 132 -8.93 -2.66 1.90
N PHE A 133 -9.39 -1.40 1.86
CA PHE A 133 -10.68 -1.02 2.40
C PHE A 133 -11.80 -1.84 1.73
N ASN A 134 -11.78 -1.94 0.42
CA ASN A 134 -12.80 -2.68 -0.31
C ASN A 134 -12.79 -4.17 0.07
N ALA A 135 -11.61 -4.76 0.18
CA ALA A 135 -11.49 -6.18 0.51
C ALA A 135 -11.95 -6.49 1.93
N SER A 136 -11.73 -5.56 2.87
CA SER A 136 -12.00 -5.80 4.27
C SER A 136 -13.40 -5.36 4.72
N LEU A 137 -13.92 -4.26 4.20
CA LEU A 137 -15.14 -3.65 4.73
C LEU A 137 -16.23 -3.42 3.69
N ALA A 138 -15.88 -3.22 2.42
CA ALA A 138 -16.86 -2.95 1.38
C ALA A 138 -17.18 -4.22 0.59
N LYS A 139 -17.85 -5.14 1.23
CA LYS A 139 -18.17 -6.45 0.62
C LYS A 139 -19.58 -6.47 0.09
N TRP A 140 -19.73 -6.21 -1.18
CA TRP A 140 -20.97 -6.37 -1.91
C TRP A 140 -20.72 -6.95 -3.29
#